data_8f628a7c2b0eea2ff13ad3e999f33b4e
#
_entry.id   8f628a7c2b0eea2ff13ad3e999f33b4e
#
_cell.length_a   1.000
_cell.length_b   1.000
_cell.length_c   1.000
_cell.angle_alpha   90.00
_cell.angle_beta   90.00
_cell.angle_gamma   90.00
#
_symmetry.space_group_name_H-M   'P 1'
#
loop_
_entity.id
_entity.type
_entity.pdbx_description
1 polymer ?
#
loop_
_entity_poly.entity_id
_entity_poly.type
_entity_poly.pdbx_seq_one_letter_code
_entity_poly.pdbx_strand_id
1 'polypeptide(L)'
;MLKLWIAIMFFLTSTQMSFAAGSGGSSSSSGSDSGSYSNSMSEPQGPFAKAYQLIASKKYVEAYKELKSVDAPNKRDDLNNLLGFTARKSGNLEAAAKYYDKALEINPKHVGALQYQGELFITLGEIEKAKQNLEKIGKLCWLFPCSEEKLLETAIEKTIGS
;
A
#
# COMPACT_ATOMS: atom_id res chain seq x y z
N MET A 1 17.43 35.24 -34.15
CA MET A 1 16.54 36.39 -34.30
C MET A 1 15.22 35.91 -34.87
N LEU A 2 14.21 35.90 -34.19
CA LEU A 2 12.78 36.05 -34.42
C LEU A 2 11.96 35.21 -33.45
N LYS A 3 11.44 35.87 -32.41
CA LYS A 3 10.54 35.32 -31.39
C LYS A 3 9.14 35.28 -32.00
N LEU A 4 8.56 34.06 -32.08
CA LEU A 4 7.15 33.93 -32.46
C LEU A 4 6.34 33.58 -31.19
N TRP A 5 5.58 34.56 -30.73
CA TRP A 5 4.57 34.45 -29.69
C TRP A 5 3.29 33.92 -30.35
N ILE A 6 2.83 32.76 -29.93
CA ILE A 6 1.49 32.27 -30.27
C ILE A 6 0.64 32.38 -29.01
N ALA A 7 -0.25 33.35 -29.00
CA ALA A 7 -1.32 33.50 -28.03
C ALA A 7 -2.43 32.49 -28.36
N ILE A 8 -2.70 31.55 -27.48
CA ILE A 8 -3.88 30.68 -27.59
C ILE A 8 -4.97 31.26 -26.68
N MET A 9 -6.03 31.76 -27.31
CA MET A 9 -7.26 32.19 -26.64
C MET A 9 -8.00 31.01 -26.02
N PHE A 10 -8.22 31.07 -24.72
CA PHE A 10 -9.11 30.18 -23.98
C PHE A 10 -10.58 30.55 -24.24
N PHE A 11 -11.32 29.65 -24.89
CA PHE A 11 -12.77 29.71 -24.92
C PHE A 11 -13.33 28.99 -23.68
N LEU A 12 -13.90 29.80 -22.76
CA LEU A 12 -14.71 29.27 -21.66
C LEU A 12 -16.11 28.95 -22.18
N THR A 13 -16.46 27.65 -22.23
CA THR A 13 -17.87 27.24 -22.32
C THR A 13 -18.28 26.64 -20.99
N SER A 14 -19.06 27.37 -20.23
CA SER A 14 -19.71 26.90 -19.00
C SER A 14 -20.95 26.09 -19.37
N THR A 15 -20.90 24.78 -19.16
CA THR A 15 -22.07 23.91 -19.17
C THR A 15 -22.51 23.64 -17.73
N GLN A 16 -23.65 24.20 -17.37
CA GLN A 16 -24.31 23.86 -16.08
C GLN A 16 -25.07 22.56 -16.25
N MET A 17 -24.74 21.56 -15.46
CA MET A 17 -25.52 20.33 -15.31
C MET A 17 -26.34 20.38 -14.02
N SER A 18 -27.65 20.34 -14.21
CA SER A 18 -28.65 20.23 -13.16
C SER A 18 -28.59 18.87 -12.49
N PHE A 19 -28.49 18.87 -11.15
CA PHE A 19 -28.60 17.65 -10.34
C PHE A 19 -30.07 17.29 -10.14
N ALA A 20 -30.48 16.12 -10.61
CA ALA A 20 -31.73 15.50 -10.25
C ALA A 20 -31.48 14.56 -9.04
N ALA A 21 -32.19 14.81 -7.94
CA ALA A 21 -32.23 13.95 -6.79
C ALA A 21 -33.02 12.68 -7.11
N GLY A 22 -32.37 11.50 -6.99
CA GLY A 22 -32.98 10.17 -7.08
C GLY A 22 -32.71 9.39 -5.81
N SER A 23 -33.78 9.15 -5.05
CA SER A 23 -33.86 8.32 -3.85
C SER A 23 -33.96 6.84 -4.24
N GLY A 24 -33.28 5.96 -3.48
CA GLY A 24 -33.73 4.59 -3.26
C GLY A 24 -32.81 3.48 -3.79
N GLY A 25 -32.47 2.54 -2.90
CA GLY A 25 -32.09 1.19 -3.30
C GLY A 25 -30.92 0.58 -2.53
N SER A 26 -31.25 -0.06 -1.40
CA SER A 26 -30.35 -1.01 -0.74
C SER A 26 -30.15 -2.22 -1.66
N SER A 27 -28.90 -2.56 -1.95
CA SER A 27 -28.54 -3.91 -2.39
C SER A 27 -27.13 -4.25 -1.94
N SER A 28 -27.08 -5.22 -1.03
CA SER A 28 -25.89 -5.93 -0.60
C SER A 28 -25.27 -6.70 -1.77
N SER A 29 -24.04 -6.37 -2.14
CA SER A 29 -23.23 -7.23 -2.99
C SER A 29 -21.84 -7.38 -2.37
N SER A 30 -21.55 -8.63 -2.00
CA SER A 30 -20.24 -9.12 -1.64
C SER A 30 -19.29 -8.98 -2.83
N GLY A 31 -18.41 -7.96 -2.79
CA GLY A 31 -17.35 -7.73 -3.77
C GLY A 31 -16.01 -8.00 -3.15
N SER A 32 -15.26 -8.91 -3.73
CA SER A 32 -13.85 -9.17 -3.43
C SER A 32 -13.07 -7.91 -3.78
N ASP A 33 -12.60 -7.21 -2.74
CA ASP A 33 -11.88 -5.94 -2.92
C ASP A 33 -10.38 -6.21 -3.01
N SER A 34 -9.88 -6.23 -4.25
CA SER A 34 -8.46 -6.12 -4.55
C SER A 34 -8.06 -4.67 -4.26
N GLY A 35 -7.28 -4.47 -3.20
CA GLY A 35 -6.88 -3.14 -2.73
C GLY A 35 -6.16 -2.30 -3.77
N SER A 36 -6.93 -1.50 -4.49
CA SER A 36 -6.43 -0.37 -5.28
C SER A 36 -6.42 0.86 -4.38
N TYR A 37 -5.23 1.35 -4.03
CA TYR A 37 -5.08 2.63 -3.35
C TYR A 37 -5.38 3.78 -4.32
N SER A 38 -6.64 3.98 -4.68
CA SER A 38 -7.06 5.19 -5.37
C SER A 38 -7.18 6.32 -4.36
N ASN A 39 -6.49 7.41 -4.64
CA ASN A 39 -6.43 8.65 -3.86
C ASN A 39 -7.77 9.41 -3.97
N SER A 40 -8.81 8.88 -3.35
CA SER A 40 -10.08 9.54 -3.12
C SER A 40 -10.13 9.90 -1.64
N MET A 41 -10.47 11.13 -1.31
CA MET A 41 -10.57 11.67 0.06
C MET A 41 -11.71 11.04 0.89
N SER A 42 -12.05 9.78 0.66
CA SER A 42 -12.91 9.02 1.55
C SER A 42 -12.08 8.53 2.73
N GLU A 43 -12.55 8.78 3.95
CA GLU A 43 -11.97 8.26 5.18
C GLU A 43 -11.73 6.75 5.03
N PRO A 44 -10.56 6.22 5.46
CA PRO A 44 -10.31 4.80 5.43
C PRO A 44 -11.43 4.06 6.16
N GLN A 45 -11.99 3.04 5.52
CA GLN A 45 -13.06 2.23 6.11
C GLN A 45 -12.56 0.83 6.47
N GLY A 46 -13.31 0.13 7.32
CA GLY A 46 -12.98 -1.23 7.72
C GLY A 46 -12.13 -1.32 9.00
N PRO A 47 -11.71 -2.55 9.37
CA PRO A 47 -11.13 -2.81 10.69
C PRO A 47 -9.79 -2.09 10.93
N PHE A 48 -9.10 -1.65 9.88
CA PHE A 48 -7.80 -0.97 9.98
C PHE A 48 -7.88 0.54 9.80
N ALA A 49 -9.08 1.13 9.70
CA ALA A 49 -9.29 2.55 9.39
C ALA A 49 -8.45 3.48 10.30
N LYS A 50 -8.55 3.29 11.60
CA LYS A 50 -7.80 4.09 12.58
C LYS A 50 -6.30 3.87 12.48
N ALA A 51 -5.87 2.64 12.22
CA ALA A 51 -4.45 2.34 12.03
C ALA A 51 -3.89 3.06 10.80
N TYR A 52 -4.62 3.10 9.68
CA TYR A 52 -4.22 3.83 8.48
C TYR A 52 -4.09 5.34 8.74
N GLN A 53 -5.01 5.95 9.49
CA GLN A 53 -4.93 7.37 9.88
C GLN A 53 -3.67 7.65 10.71
N LEU A 54 -3.35 6.77 11.67
CA LEU A 54 -2.15 6.86 12.48
C LEU A 54 -0.87 6.68 11.65
N ILE A 55 -0.87 5.75 10.69
CA ILE A 55 0.24 5.53 9.76
C ILE A 55 0.46 6.75 8.86
N ALA A 56 -0.61 7.30 8.29
CA ALA A 56 -0.56 8.52 7.48
C ALA A 56 0.02 9.71 8.26
N SER A 57 -0.28 9.77 9.56
CA SER A 57 0.28 10.76 10.51
C SER A 57 1.67 10.39 11.03
N LYS A 58 2.30 9.31 10.52
CA LYS A 58 3.60 8.76 10.96
C LYS A 58 3.66 8.37 12.45
N LYS A 59 2.51 8.17 13.10
CA LYS A 59 2.38 7.71 14.48
C LYS A 59 2.45 6.18 14.55
N TYR A 60 3.62 5.63 14.19
CA TYR A 60 3.77 4.19 14.00
C TYR A 60 3.64 3.37 15.28
N VAL A 61 4.08 3.91 16.42
CA VAL A 61 3.95 3.24 17.74
C VAL A 61 2.48 3.11 18.12
N GLU A 62 1.71 4.19 17.94
CA GLU A 62 0.28 4.21 18.22
C GLU A 62 -0.49 3.31 17.25
N ALA A 63 -0.12 3.33 15.96
CA ALA A 63 -0.69 2.45 14.95
C ALA A 63 -0.45 0.96 15.30
N TYR A 64 0.75 0.62 15.74
CA TYR A 64 1.08 -0.72 16.20
C TYR A 64 0.21 -1.17 17.38
N LYS A 65 0.04 -0.29 18.39
CA LYS A 65 -0.83 -0.56 19.54
C LYS A 65 -2.28 -0.75 19.13
N GLU A 66 -2.78 0.10 18.23
CA GLU A 66 -4.13 0.00 17.67
C GLU A 66 -4.32 -1.36 16.97
N LEU A 67 -3.42 -1.73 16.06
CA LEU A 67 -3.49 -2.99 15.33
C LEU A 67 -3.45 -4.22 16.24
N LYS A 68 -2.77 -4.15 17.37
CA LYS A 68 -2.74 -5.24 18.37
C LYS A 68 -4.11 -5.52 19.00
N SER A 69 -5.01 -4.56 18.99
CA SER A 69 -6.38 -4.68 19.52
C SER A 69 -7.42 -5.01 18.45
N VAL A 70 -7.04 -5.00 17.17
CA VAL A 70 -7.96 -5.28 16.06
C VAL A 70 -8.24 -6.78 15.97
N ASP A 71 -9.52 -7.14 15.94
CA ASP A 71 -9.97 -8.48 15.57
C ASP A 71 -10.41 -8.48 14.10
N ALA A 72 -9.65 -9.17 13.25
CA ALA A 72 -9.90 -9.25 11.82
C ALA A 72 -9.64 -10.68 11.31
N PRO A 73 -10.51 -11.66 11.66
CA PRO A 73 -10.27 -13.08 11.37
C PRO A 73 -10.13 -13.37 9.88
N ASN A 74 -10.84 -12.64 9.01
CA ASN A 74 -10.83 -12.81 7.56
C ASN A 74 -9.74 -11.98 6.84
N LYS A 75 -8.94 -11.19 7.57
CA LYS A 75 -7.86 -10.33 7.06
C LYS A 75 -6.60 -10.48 7.93
N ARG A 76 -6.31 -11.70 8.36
CA ARG A 76 -5.19 -11.97 9.28
C ARG A 76 -3.83 -11.76 8.63
N ASP A 77 -3.70 -12.00 7.34
CA ASP A 77 -2.49 -11.71 6.56
C ASP A 77 -2.27 -10.20 6.46
N ASP A 78 -3.30 -9.41 6.10
CA ASP A 78 -3.24 -7.94 6.10
C ASP A 78 -2.88 -7.39 7.49
N LEU A 79 -3.53 -7.91 8.55
CA LEU A 79 -3.25 -7.50 9.92
C LEU A 79 -1.78 -7.73 10.28
N ASN A 80 -1.25 -8.91 9.99
CA ASN A 80 0.16 -9.21 10.24
C ASN A 80 1.08 -8.35 9.37
N ASN A 81 0.75 -8.11 8.11
CA ASN A 81 1.50 -7.19 7.26
C ASN A 81 1.58 -5.77 7.86
N LEU A 82 0.45 -5.21 8.32
CA LEU A 82 0.41 -3.88 8.95
C LEU A 82 1.15 -3.83 10.29
N LEU A 83 1.05 -4.89 11.11
CA LEU A 83 1.84 -5.03 12.35
C LEU A 83 3.35 -5.06 12.04
N GLY A 84 3.76 -5.80 11.00
CA GLY A 84 5.13 -5.83 10.52
C GLY A 84 5.62 -4.45 10.06
N PHE A 85 4.81 -3.77 9.26
CA PHE A 85 5.12 -2.42 8.76
C PHE A 85 5.29 -1.42 9.91
N THR A 86 4.35 -1.38 10.84
CA THR A 86 4.40 -0.42 11.96
C THR A 86 5.52 -0.74 12.95
N ALA A 87 5.81 -2.02 13.20
CA ALA A 87 6.96 -2.45 14.00
C ALA A 87 8.28 -2.01 13.36
N ARG A 88 8.46 -2.24 12.03
CA ARG A 88 9.66 -1.82 11.30
C ARG A 88 9.84 -0.31 11.34
N LYS A 89 8.78 0.46 11.07
CA LYS A 89 8.81 1.93 11.11
C LYS A 89 9.07 2.48 12.52
N SER A 90 8.79 1.72 13.57
CA SER A 90 9.11 2.03 14.97
C SER A 90 10.49 1.54 15.40
N GLY A 91 11.28 0.94 14.52
CA GLY A 91 12.63 0.43 14.81
C GLY A 91 12.67 -0.99 15.39
N ASN A 92 11.52 -1.65 15.62
CA ASN A 92 11.49 -3.02 16.12
C ASN A 92 11.56 -4.02 14.95
N LEU A 93 12.79 -4.22 14.43
CA LEU A 93 13.02 -5.06 13.25
C LEU A 93 12.76 -6.54 13.52
N GLU A 94 13.01 -7.01 14.74
CA GLU A 94 12.73 -8.42 15.11
C GLU A 94 11.23 -8.74 15.10
N ALA A 95 10.42 -7.86 15.70
CA ALA A 95 8.97 -8.01 15.65
C ALA A 95 8.44 -7.90 14.20
N ALA A 96 9.01 -6.99 13.40
CA ALA A 96 8.64 -6.85 12.01
C ALA A 96 8.87 -8.14 11.20
N ALA A 97 10.04 -8.78 11.36
CA ALA A 97 10.33 -10.05 10.71
C ALA A 97 9.28 -11.12 11.05
N LYS A 98 9.01 -11.32 12.35
CA LYS A 98 8.01 -12.30 12.81
C LYS A 98 6.61 -12.06 12.25
N TYR A 99 6.21 -10.79 12.09
CA TYR A 99 4.89 -10.47 11.55
C TYR A 99 4.81 -10.66 10.03
N TYR A 100 5.85 -10.29 9.28
CA TYR A 100 5.88 -10.57 7.85
C TYR A 100 5.91 -12.07 7.56
N ASP A 101 6.65 -12.85 8.33
CA ASP A 101 6.65 -14.31 8.22
C ASP A 101 5.24 -14.86 8.43
N LYS A 102 4.53 -14.42 9.48
CA LYS A 102 3.13 -14.82 9.74
C LYS A 102 2.18 -14.40 8.62
N ALA A 103 2.35 -13.21 8.04
CA ALA A 103 1.54 -12.78 6.91
C ALA A 103 1.73 -13.72 5.70
N LEU A 104 2.99 -14.09 5.42
CA LEU A 104 3.35 -14.97 4.30
C LEU A 104 3.08 -16.45 4.57
N GLU A 105 3.04 -16.90 5.84
CA GLU A 105 2.53 -18.22 6.21
C GLU A 105 1.03 -18.36 5.92
N ILE A 106 0.25 -17.32 6.18
CA ILE A 106 -1.19 -17.29 5.90
C ILE A 106 -1.46 -17.13 4.41
N ASN A 107 -0.74 -16.20 3.77
CA ASN A 107 -0.90 -15.88 2.35
C ASN A 107 0.48 -15.73 1.68
N PRO A 108 1.04 -16.82 1.12
CA PRO A 108 2.34 -16.77 0.44
C PRO A 108 2.39 -15.85 -0.79
N LYS A 109 1.22 -15.42 -1.28
CA LYS A 109 1.06 -14.52 -2.42
C LYS A 109 0.77 -13.07 -2.01
N HIS A 110 0.89 -12.73 -0.74
CA HIS A 110 0.64 -11.38 -0.26
C HIS A 110 1.76 -10.42 -0.72
N VAL A 111 1.54 -9.76 -1.85
CA VAL A 111 2.54 -8.92 -2.53
C VAL A 111 3.08 -7.81 -1.61
N GLY A 112 2.20 -7.12 -0.87
CA GLY A 112 2.62 -6.10 0.09
C GLY A 112 3.51 -6.63 1.21
N ALA A 113 3.26 -7.86 1.71
CA ALA A 113 4.11 -8.47 2.73
C ALA A 113 5.49 -8.85 2.17
N LEU A 114 5.54 -9.38 0.93
CA LEU A 114 6.80 -9.64 0.24
C LEU A 114 7.62 -8.36 0.04
N GLN A 115 6.97 -7.27 -0.38
CA GLN A 115 7.62 -5.98 -0.58
C GLN A 115 8.18 -5.41 0.73
N TYR A 116 7.37 -5.35 1.79
CA TYR A 116 7.83 -4.80 3.08
C TYR A 116 8.85 -5.68 3.79
N GLN A 117 8.75 -7.00 3.65
CA GLN A 117 9.79 -7.91 4.12
C GLN A 117 11.10 -7.73 3.32
N GLY A 118 11.00 -7.49 2.01
CA GLY A 118 12.15 -7.14 1.18
C GLY A 118 12.84 -5.85 1.65
N GLU A 119 12.09 -4.81 1.97
CA GLU A 119 12.64 -3.58 2.56
C GLU A 119 13.26 -3.82 3.95
N LEU A 120 12.71 -4.74 4.75
CA LEU A 120 13.33 -5.16 6.00
C LEU A 120 14.68 -5.83 5.74
N PHE A 121 14.76 -6.75 4.77
CA PHE A 121 16.03 -7.41 4.40
C PHE A 121 17.08 -6.41 3.93
N ILE A 122 16.69 -5.38 3.17
CA ILE A 122 17.61 -4.28 2.81
C ILE A 122 18.14 -3.59 4.09
N THR A 123 17.27 -3.27 5.03
CA THR A 123 17.64 -2.64 6.30
C THR A 123 18.62 -3.50 7.12
N LEU A 124 18.51 -4.83 7.01
CA LEU A 124 19.38 -5.81 7.68
C LEU A 124 20.66 -6.13 6.90
N GLY A 125 20.84 -5.55 5.69
CA GLY A 125 21.97 -5.86 4.81
C GLY A 125 21.83 -7.18 4.05
N GLU A 126 20.68 -7.83 4.09
CA GLU A 126 20.39 -9.13 3.48
C GLU A 126 19.85 -8.97 2.05
N ILE A 127 20.61 -8.28 1.19
CA ILE A 127 20.16 -7.86 -0.15
C ILE A 127 19.69 -9.03 -1.02
N GLU A 128 20.35 -10.19 -0.93
CA GLU A 128 19.96 -11.36 -1.72
C GLU A 128 18.57 -11.90 -1.34
N LYS A 129 18.17 -11.82 -0.07
CA LYS A 129 16.80 -12.15 0.35
C LYS A 129 15.78 -11.14 -0.18
N ALA A 130 16.14 -9.86 -0.23
CA ALA A 130 15.29 -8.84 -0.84
C ALA A 130 15.07 -9.11 -2.33
N LYS A 131 16.11 -9.48 -3.09
CA LYS A 131 16.02 -9.87 -4.50
C LYS A 131 15.13 -11.13 -4.69
N GLN A 132 15.22 -12.11 -3.80
CA GLN A 132 14.35 -13.29 -3.86
C GLN A 132 12.86 -12.90 -3.68
N ASN A 133 12.56 -11.96 -2.80
CA ASN A 133 11.20 -11.45 -2.67
C ASN A 133 10.78 -10.66 -3.92
N LEU A 134 11.65 -9.85 -4.51
CA LEU A 134 11.38 -9.15 -5.77
C LEU A 134 11.05 -10.15 -6.90
N GLU A 135 11.80 -11.22 -7.03
CA GLU A 135 11.53 -12.27 -8.01
C GLU A 135 10.16 -12.94 -7.79
N LYS A 136 9.78 -13.21 -6.54
CA LYS A 136 8.45 -13.74 -6.21
C LYS A 136 7.35 -12.77 -6.62
N ILE A 137 7.52 -11.47 -6.33
CA ILE A 137 6.57 -10.42 -6.72
C ILE A 137 6.45 -10.37 -8.24
N GLY A 138 7.56 -10.34 -8.99
CA GLY A 138 7.54 -10.33 -10.45
C GLY A 138 6.78 -11.52 -11.06
N LYS A 139 6.90 -12.72 -10.46
CA LYS A 139 6.11 -13.89 -10.87
C LYS A 139 4.62 -13.74 -10.59
N LEU A 140 4.24 -13.04 -9.51
CA LEU A 140 2.84 -12.78 -9.17
C LEU A 140 2.23 -11.68 -10.03
N CYS A 141 3.03 -10.69 -10.40
CA CYS A 141 2.62 -9.48 -11.14
C CYS A 141 2.92 -9.55 -12.65
N TRP A 142 3.27 -10.73 -13.19
CA TRP A 142 3.73 -10.89 -14.58
C TRP A 142 2.75 -10.39 -15.65
N LEU A 143 1.47 -10.47 -15.38
CA LEU A 143 0.41 -10.08 -16.33
C LEU A 143 0.06 -8.57 -16.18
N PHE A 144 0.06 -8.08 -14.95
CA PHE A 144 -0.22 -6.70 -14.61
C PHE A 144 0.84 -6.23 -13.62
N PRO A 145 1.80 -5.37 -14.06
CA PRO A 145 2.83 -4.84 -13.18
C PRO A 145 2.22 -4.18 -11.94
N CYS A 146 2.69 -4.57 -10.77
CA CYS A 146 2.24 -4.01 -9.49
C CYS A 146 3.22 -2.96 -8.95
N SER A 147 2.70 -2.01 -8.18
CA SER A 147 3.50 -0.92 -7.59
C SER A 147 4.57 -1.44 -6.64
N GLU A 148 4.30 -2.54 -5.94
CA GLU A 148 5.17 -3.17 -4.96
C GLU A 148 6.46 -3.71 -5.58
N GLU A 149 6.39 -4.24 -6.81
CA GLU A 149 7.56 -4.68 -7.57
C GLU A 149 8.52 -3.50 -7.80
N LYS A 150 8.01 -2.42 -8.37
CA LYS A 150 8.79 -1.22 -8.65
C LYS A 150 9.34 -0.57 -7.38
N LEU A 151 8.56 -0.56 -6.29
CA LEU A 151 9.01 0.01 -5.01
C LEU A 151 10.18 -0.78 -4.44
N LEU A 152 10.13 -2.12 -4.45
CA LEU A 152 11.20 -2.95 -3.93
C LEU A 152 12.43 -2.93 -4.85
N GLU A 153 12.24 -2.97 -6.17
CA GLU A 153 13.32 -2.82 -7.15
C GLU A 153 14.09 -1.52 -6.92
N THR A 154 13.38 -0.38 -6.88
CA THR A 154 14.00 0.93 -6.63
C THR A 154 14.75 0.99 -5.29
N ALA A 155 14.21 0.34 -4.24
CA ALA A 155 14.88 0.29 -2.93
C ALA A 155 16.18 -0.52 -2.98
N ILE A 156 16.21 -1.64 -3.71
CA ILE A 156 17.39 -2.46 -3.90
C ILE A 156 18.44 -1.68 -4.70
N GLU A 157 18.07 -1.10 -5.85
CA GLU A 157 18.97 -0.34 -6.72
C GLU A 157 19.64 0.81 -5.98
N LYS A 158 18.87 1.58 -5.21
CA LYS A 158 19.39 2.67 -4.39
C LYS A 158 20.44 2.20 -3.39
N THR A 159 20.28 1.01 -2.84
CA THR A 159 21.19 0.46 -1.83
C THR A 159 22.48 -0.06 -2.45
N ILE A 160 22.42 -0.62 -3.66
CA ILE A 160 23.59 -1.17 -4.36
C ILE A 160 24.42 -0.06 -5.03
N GLY A 161 23.76 1.04 -5.48
CA GLY A 161 24.39 2.16 -6.17
C GLY A 161 24.96 3.24 -5.25
N SER A 162 24.83 3.10 -3.93
CA SER A 162 25.41 4.00 -2.91
C SER A 162 26.66 3.42 -2.29
#